data_92cfa30c0a769cbd9a3c3274b2f2d00d
#
_entry.id   92cfa30c0a769cbd9a3c3274b2f2d00d
#
_cell.length_a   1.000
_cell.length_b   1.000
_cell.length_c   1.000
_cell.angle_alpha   90.00
_cell.angle_beta   90.00
_cell.angle_gamma   90.00
#
_symmetry.space_group_name_H-M   'P 1'
#
loop_
_entity.id
_entity.type
_entity.pdbx_description
1 polymer ?
#
loop_
_entity_poly.entity_id
_entity_poly.type
_entity_poly.pdbx_seq_one_letter_code
_entity_poly.pdbx_strand_id
1 'polypeptide(L)'
;MSHPLEYNMIKAVIFDMDGTLIDTEKYYHVCWMEAIRHFGYEVTDEQAYGLRSLGCPFVQEYFRELYGPDFDYEKVHAYRKKLVEPLLQERGIDLKPGAKELLTYLKDKGIITAVATATDMERTEKYLKQLGLYDGFEKIISARMVERGKPAPDVY
;
A
#
# COMPACT_ATOMS: atom_id res chain seq x y z
N MET A 1 37.61 -30.55 -4.03
CA MET A 1 36.46 -30.43 -4.93
C MET A 1 35.54 -29.39 -4.32
N SER A 2 35.62 -28.16 -4.79
CA SER A 2 34.77 -27.05 -4.34
C SER A 2 33.39 -27.18 -5.02
N HIS A 3 32.34 -27.44 -4.23
CA HIS A 3 30.99 -27.27 -4.74
C HIS A 3 30.82 -25.79 -5.16
N PRO A 4 30.40 -25.51 -6.41
CA PRO A 4 30.00 -24.16 -6.75
C PRO A 4 28.76 -23.85 -5.90
N LEU A 5 28.82 -22.74 -5.18
CA LEU A 5 27.64 -22.15 -4.56
C LEU A 5 26.64 -21.90 -5.70
N GLU A 6 25.59 -22.72 -5.79
CA GLU A 6 24.43 -22.40 -6.62
C GLU A 6 23.84 -21.11 -6.02
N TYR A 7 24.20 -19.99 -6.60
CA TYR A 7 23.48 -18.75 -6.37
C TYR A 7 22.04 -19.01 -6.83
N ASN A 8 21.13 -19.19 -5.86
CA ASN A 8 19.70 -19.20 -6.16
C ASN A 8 19.37 -17.88 -6.86
N MET A 9 19.30 -17.93 -8.19
CA MET A 9 18.91 -16.76 -8.96
C MET A 9 17.48 -16.39 -8.60
N ILE A 10 17.26 -15.12 -8.28
CA ILE A 10 15.91 -14.58 -8.08
C ILE A 10 15.12 -14.81 -9.36
N LYS A 11 14.01 -15.54 -9.26
CA LYS A 11 13.13 -15.86 -10.39
C LYS A 11 11.91 -14.95 -10.46
N ALA A 12 11.50 -14.41 -9.31
CA ALA A 12 10.35 -13.52 -9.21
C ALA A 12 10.57 -12.45 -8.13
N VAL A 13 9.93 -11.31 -8.31
CA VAL A 13 9.88 -10.21 -7.34
C VAL A 13 8.42 -9.83 -7.13
N ILE A 14 7.97 -9.84 -5.88
CA ILE A 14 6.63 -9.42 -5.50
C ILE A 14 6.73 -8.05 -4.84
N PHE A 15 6.04 -7.06 -5.41
CA PHE A 15 6.03 -5.69 -4.93
C PHE A 15 4.81 -5.41 -4.07
N ASP A 16 4.99 -4.68 -2.99
CA ASP A 16 3.90 -3.88 -2.45
C ASP A 16 3.64 -2.68 -3.37
N MET A 17 2.42 -2.14 -3.35
CA MET A 17 2.05 -1.03 -4.23
C MET A 17 2.25 0.31 -3.55
N ASP A 18 1.47 0.59 -2.51
CA ASP A 18 1.42 1.90 -1.85
C ASP A 18 2.70 2.18 -1.04
N GLY A 19 3.37 3.28 -1.32
CA GLY A 19 4.65 3.62 -0.68
C GLY A 19 5.88 2.87 -1.23
N THR A 20 5.69 1.86 -2.11
CA THR A 20 6.76 1.09 -2.74
C THR A 20 6.87 1.37 -4.24
N LEU A 21 5.82 1.12 -5.00
CA LEU A 21 5.76 1.45 -6.44
C LEU A 21 5.24 2.86 -6.69
N ILE A 22 4.24 3.27 -5.92
CA ILE A 22 3.55 4.56 -6.06
C ILE A 22 3.63 5.38 -4.78
N ASP A 23 3.67 6.70 -4.91
CA ASP A 23 3.83 7.64 -3.80
C ASP A 23 2.48 8.17 -3.30
N THR A 24 1.62 7.26 -2.84
CA THR A 24 0.31 7.59 -2.28
C THR A 24 0.32 7.87 -0.79
N GLU A 25 1.32 7.37 -0.05
CA GLU A 25 1.42 7.49 1.41
C GLU A 25 1.40 8.94 1.91
N LYS A 26 1.99 9.87 1.17
CA LYS A 26 1.96 11.30 1.49
C LYS A 26 0.53 11.85 1.57
N TYR A 27 -0.37 11.36 0.70
CA TYR A 27 -1.77 11.77 0.68
C TYR A 27 -2.58 11.09 1.79
N TYR A 28 -2.34 9.81 2.02
CA TYR A 28 -2.98 9.09 3.13
C TYR A 28 -2.62 9.68 4.47
N HIS A 29 -1.36 10.07 4.68
CA HIS A 29 -0.90 10.72 5.89
C HIS A 29 -1.69 12.01 6.18
N VAL A 30 -1.73 12.94 5.23
CA VAL A 30 -2.46 14.20 5.38
C VAL A 30 -3.94 13.96 5.63
N CYS A 31 -4.57 13.04 4.88
CA CYS A 31 -5.98 12.75 5.01
C CYS A 31 -6.33 12.06 6.35
N TRP A 32 -5.43 11.24 6.91
CA TRP A 32 -5.60 10.69 8.25
C TRP A 32 -5.57 11.79 9.31
N MET A 33 -4.59 12.67 9.26
CA MET A 33 -4.51 13.79 10.22
C MET A 33 -5.75 14.66 10.16
N GLU A 34 -6.20 15.02 8.98
CA GLU A 34 -7.41 15.82 8.77
C GLU A 34 -8.66 15.09 9.30
N ALA A 35 -8.82 13.81 8.98
CA ALA A 35 -9.97 13.02 9.42
C ALA A 35 -10.04 12.90 10.95
N ILE A 36 -8.92 12.63 11.60
CA ILE A 36 -8.83 12.49 13.06
C ILE A 36 -9.20 13.82 13.74
N ARG A 37 -8.62 14.94 13.26
CA ARG A 37 -8.92 16.28 13.80
C ARG A 37 -10.34 16.71 13.57
N HIS A 38 -10.94 16.34 12.44
CA HIS A 38 -12.34 16.65 12.13
C HIS A 38 -13.31 16.06 13.17
N PHE A 39 -12.98 14.93 13.77
CA PHE A 39 -13.77 14.30 14.83
C PHE A 39 -13.33 14.72 16.25
N GLY A 40 -12.47 15.76 16.36
CA GLY A 40 -12.11 16.36 17.64
C GLY A 40 -10.97 15.67 18.40
N TYR A 41 -10.20 14.81 17.73
CA TYR A 41 -9.03 14.15 18.31
C TYR A 41 -7.72 14.84 17.90
N GLU A 42 -6.79 14.93 18.83
CA GLU A 42 -5.43 15.40 18.53
C GLU A 42 -4.60 14.27 17.91
N VAL A 43 -3.79 14.58 16.91
CA VAL A 43 -2.90 13.62 16.26
C VAL A 43 -1.57 14.25 15.90
N THR A 44 -0.49 13.57 16.22
CA THR A 44 0.87 13.97 15.83
C THR A 44 1.26 13.33 14.49
N ASP A 45 2.28 13.90 13.84
CA ASP A 45 2.86 13.31 12.63
C ASP A 45 3.36 11.90 12.87
N GLU A 46 4.00 11.64 14.00
CA GLU A 46 4.52 10.32 14.37
C GLU A 46 3.39 9.28 14.49
N GLN A 47 2.28 9.64 15.14
CA GLN A 47 1.11 8.78 15.25
C GLN A 47 0.50 8.49 13.89
N ALA A 48 0.38 9.51 13.02
CA ALA A 48 -0.13 9.33 11.67
C ALA A 48 0.82 8.48 10.80
N TYR A 49 2.13 8.57 10.99
CA TYR A 49 3.10 7.69 10.36
C TYR A 49 3.01 6.23 10.85
N GLY A 50 2.67 6.02 12.11
CA GLY A 50 2.43 4.69 12.66
C GLY A 50 1.28 3.92 12.00
N LEU A 51 0.38 4.62 11.29
CA LEU A 51 -0.71 4.00 10.53
C LEU A 51 -0.29 3.37 9.21
N ARG A 52 0.93 3.66 8.74
CA ARG A 52 1.43 3.12 7.47
C ARG A 52 1.48 1.61 7.51
N SER A 53 1.00 1.01 6.43
CA SER A 53 0.98 -0.44 6.25
C SER A 53 0.16 -1.24 7.27
N LEU A 54 -0.54 -0.59 8.21
CA LEU A 54 -1.46 -1.26 9.11
C LEU A 54 -2.79 -1.58 8.39
N GLY A 55 -3.10 -2.86 8.29
CA GLY A 55 -4.41 -3.35 7.87
C GLY A 55 -5.36 -3.55 9.05
N CYS A 56 -6.67 -3.72 8.78
CA CYS A 56 -7.59 -4.20 9.80
C CYS A 56 -7.23 -5.66 10.20
N PRO A 57 -7.33 -6.03 11.50
CA PRO A 57 -7.86 -5.25 12.62
C PRO A 57 -6.83 -4.35 13.33
N PHE A 58 -5.54 -4.44 13.00
CA PHE A 58 -4.44 -3.78 13.74
C PHE A 58 -4.59 -2.25 13.83
N VAL A 59 -5.06 -1.62 12.75
CA VAL A 59 -5.29 -0.17 12.74
C VAL A 59 -6.41 0.23 13.71
N GLN A 60 -7.44 -0.61 13.88
CA GLN A 60 -8.52 -0.35 14.84
C GLN A 60 -8.03 -0.46 16.28
N GLU A 61 -7.18 -1.47 16.55
CA GLU A 61 -6.56 -1.67 17.84
C GLU A 61 -5.65 -0.49 18.20
N TYR A 62 -4.80 -0.05 17.26
CA TYR A 62 -3.95 1.12 17.42
C TYR A 62 -4.75 2.38 17.80
N PHE A 63 -5.84 2.65 17.13
CA PHE A 63 -6.69 3.81 17.47
C PHE A 63 -7.40 3.65 18.81
N ARG A 64 -7.79 2.43 19.18
CA ARG A 64 -8.40 2.17 20.49
C ARG A 64 -7.40 2.38 21.62
N GLU A 65 -6.14 2.04 21.43
CA GLU A 65 -5.08 2.32 22.39
C GLU A 65 -4.81 3.82 22.53
N LEU A 66 -4.81 4.58 21.40
CA LEU A 66 -4.55 6.02 21.42
C LEU A 66 -5.69 6.86 21.98
N TYR A 67 -6.93 6.55 21.62
CA TYR A 67 -8.10 7.42 21.85
C TYR A 67 -9.17 6.78 22.73
N GLY A 68 -8.99 5.53 23.12
CA GLY A 68 -9.95 4.80 23.95
C GLY A 68 -11.02 4.05 23.17
N PRO A 69 -11.91 3.34 23.90
CA PRO A 69 -12.90 2.44 23.32
C PRO A 69 -14.02 3.15 22.56
N ASP A 70 -14.23 4.44 22.83
CA ASP A 70 -15.28 5.25 22.19
C ASP A 70 -14.86 5.83 20.82
N PHE A 71 -13.62 5.59 20.39
CA PHE A 71 -13.15 6.03 19.08
C PHE A 71 -13.84 5.26 17.97
N ASP A 72 -14.64 5.94 17.18
CA ASP A 72 -15.36 5.38 16.03
C ASP A 72 -14.45 5.33 14.78
N TYR A 73 -13.65 4.28 14.70
CA TYR A 73 -12.73 4.06 13.57
C TYR A 73 -13.46 4.09 12.23
N GLU A 74 -14.63 3.44 12.12
CA GLU A 74 -15.33 3.31 10.84
C GLU A 74 -15.75 4.66 10.30
N LYS A 75 -16.22 5.54 11.19
CA LYS A 75 -16.63 6.89 10.85
C LYS A 75 -15.44 7.75 10.39
N VAL A 76 -14.34 7.72 11.13
CA VAL A 76 -13.10 8.44 10.80
C VAL A 76 -12.52 7.91 9.50
N HIS A 77 -12.46 6.60 9.31
CA HIS A 77 -11.98 5.96 8.11
C HIS A 77 -12.83 6.29 6.87
N ALA A 78 -14.17 6.27 7.01
CA ALA A 78 -15.07 6.66 5.94
C ALA A 78 -14.87 8.13 5.52
N TYR A 79 -14.65 9.02 6.49
CA TYR A 79 -14.34 10.42 6.21
C TYR A 79 -12.98 10.57 5.52
N ARG A 80 -11.94 9.91 6.02
CA ARG A 80 -10.62 9.88 5.37
C ARG A 80 -10.71 9.43 3.90
N LYS A 81 -11.51 8.38 3.61
CA LYS A 81 -11.72 7.92 2.22
C LYS A 81 -12.29 9.01 1.32
N LYS A 82 -13.22 9.82 1.82
CA LYS A 82 -13.80 10.95 1.07
C LYS A 82 -12.79 12.05 0.77
N LEU A 83 -11.77 12.21 1.61
CA LEU A 83 -10.71 13.20 1.41
C LEU A 83 -9.66 12.73 0.39
N VAL A 84 -9.32 11.44 0.40
CA VAL A 84 -8.23 10.89 -0.42
C VAL A 84 -8.55 10.95 -1.91
N GLU A 85 -9.74 10.55 -2.32
CA GLU A 85 -10.07 10.43 -3.74
C GLU A 85 -9.99 11.77 -4.49
N PRO A 86 -10.59 12.87 -4.02
CA PRO A 86 -10.44 14.17 -4.65
C PRO A 86 -8.99 14.66 -4.69
N LEU A 87 -8.23 14.41 -3.64
CA LEU A 87 -6.82 14.81 -3.54
C LEU A 87 -5.95 14.07 -4.56
N LEU A 88 -6.18 12.77 -4.74
CA LEU A 88 -5.49 11.97 -5.77
C LEU A 88 -5.89 12.37 -7.19
N GLN A 89 -7.14 12.79 -7.39
CA GLN A 89 -7.59 13.30 -8.69
C GLN A 89 -6.97 14.66 -9.02
N GLU A 90 -6.85 15.55 -8.03
CA GLU A 90 -6.25 16.88 -8.22
C GLU A 90 -4.74 16.80 -8.41
N ARG A 91 -4.05 16.03 -7.58
CA ARG A 91 -2.58 15.99 -7.50
C ARG A 91 -1.95 14.94 -8.39
N GLY A 92 -2.72 13.94 -8.81
CA GLY A 92 -2.21 12.78 -9.52
C GLY A 92 -1.53 11.77 -8.60
N ILE A 93 -1.06 10.69 -9.20
CA ILE A 93 -0.31 9.63 -8.52
C ILE A 93 1.06 9.57 -9.17
N ASP A 94 2.10 9.72 -8.36
CA ASP A 94 3.49 9.64 -8.80
C ASP A 94 4.06 8.24 -8.56
N LEU A 95 4.99 7.85 -9.42
CA LEU A 95 5.83 6.68 -9.16
C LEU A 95 6.87 7.03 -8.08
N LYS A 96 7.22 6.03 -7.28
CA LYS A 96 8.41 6.15 -6.44
C LYS A 96 9.66 6.22 -7.31
N PRO A 97 10.64 7.06 -6.94
CA PRO A 97 11.92 7.13 -7.65
C PRO A 97 12.55 5.76 -7.81
N GLY A 98 12.95 5.40 -9.02
CA GLY A 98 13.56 4.12 -9.34
C GLY A 98 12.57 2.97 -9.62
N ALA A 99 11.26 3.15 -9.40
CA ALA A 99 10.28 2.07 -9.61
C ALA A 99 10.23 1.63 -11.08
N LYS A 100 10.17 2.57 -12.02
CA LYS A 100 10.09 2.28 -13.44
C LYS A 100 11.40 1.62 -13.96
N GLU A 101 12.53 2.16 -13.53
CA GLU A 101 13.86 1.65 -13.88
C GLU A 101 14.04 0.22 -13.39
N LEU A 102 13.62 -0.07 -12.14
CA LEU A 102 13.70 -1.41 -11.58
C LEU A 102 12.80 -2.40 -12.34
N LEU A 103 11.55 -2.02 -12.64
CA LEU A 103 10.64 -2.88 -13.40
C LEU A 103 11.18 -3.17 -14.80
N THR A 104 11.76 -2.17 -15.47
CA THR A 104 12.42 -2.36 -16.77
C THR A 104 13.59 -3.33 -16.66
N TYR A 105 14.46 -3.13 -15.66
CA TYR A 105 15.59 -4.02 -15.41
C TYR A 105 15.16 -5.48 -15.17
N LEU A 106 14.15 -5.68 -14.33
CA LEU A 106 13.64 -7.02 -14.01
C LEU A 106 13.06 -7.71 -15.26
N LYS A 107 12.33 -6.97 -16.08
CA LYS A 107 11.81 -7.46 -17.36
C LYS A 107 12.92 -7.87 -18.31
N ASP A 108 13.96 -7.05 -18.45
CA ASP A 108 15.10 -7.34 -19.33
C ASP A 108 15.90 -8.57 -18.85
N LYS A 109 15.83 -8.88 -17.56
CA LYS A 109 16.44 -10.09 -16.97
C LYS A 109 15.52 -11.32 -17.00
N GLY A 110 14.30 -11.19 -17.51
CA GLY A 110 13.32 -12.27 -17.52
C GLY A 110 12.83 -12.68 -16.13
N ILE A 111 12.92 -11.75 -15.16
CA ILE A 111 12.45 -11.98 -13.79
C ILE A 111 10.97 -11.65 -13.71
N ILE A 112 10.17 -12.60 -13.24
CA ILE A 112 8.72 -12.43 -13.08
C ILE A 112 8.44 -11.34 -12.05
N THR A 113 7.47 -10.46 -12.33
CA THR A 113 7.05 -9.42 -11.40
C THR A 113 5.58 -9.57 -11.04
N ALA A 114 5.24 -9.38 -9.77
CA ALA A 114 3.89 -9.43 -9.27
C ALA A 114 3.64 -8.30 -8.26
N VAL A 115 2.37 -7.99 -8.01
CA VAL A 115 1.95 -7.04 -6.97
C VAL A 115 1.14 -7.76 -5.91
N ALA A 116 1.45 -7.51 -4.64
CA ALA A 116 0.69 -7.92 -3.48
C ALA A 116 0.36 -6.67 -2.65
N THR A 117 -0.91 -6.24 -2.62
CA THR A 117 -1.32 -4.98 -1.98
C THR A 117 -2.47 -5.15 -1.00
N ALA A 118 -2.57 -4.26 0.00
CA ALA A 118 -3.73 -4.13 0.88
C ALA A 118 -4.89 -3.34 0.25
N THR A 119 -4.63 -2.62 -0.84
CA THR A 119 -5.62 -1.83 -1.59
C THR A 119 -6.58 -2.75 -2.35
N ASP A 120 -7.85 -2.36 -2.47
CA ASP A 120 -8.83 -3.11 -3.25
C ASP A 120 -8.45 -3.19 -4.73
N MET A 121 -8.96 -4.23 -5.41
CA MET A 121 -8.54 -4.55 -6.78
C MET A 121 -8.92 -3.47 -7.79
N GLU A 122 -10.12 -2.88 -7.66
CA GLU A 122 -10.62 -1.84 -8.55
C GLU A 122 -9.67 -0.63 -8.56
N ARG A 123 -9.29 -0.16 -7.38
CA ARG A 123 -8.35 0.96 -7.21
C ARG A 123 -6.93 0.58 -7.65
N THR A 124 -6.49 -0.63 -7.35
CA THR A 124 -5.18 -1.14 -7.78
C THR A 124 -5.05 -1.12 -9.29
N GLU A 125 -6.03 -1.67 -10.01
CA GLU A 125 -6.05 -1.65 -11.48
C GLU A 125 -6.08 -0.23 -12.03
N LYS A 126 -6.97 0.63 -11.49
CA LYS A 126 -7.07 2.04 -11.89
C LYS A 126 -5.71 2.73 -11.83
N TYR A 127 -5.00 2.60 -10.71
CA TYR A 127 -3.71 3.26 -10.50
C TYR A 127 -2.61 2.70 -11.39
N LEU A 128 -2.49 1.38 -11.47
CA LEU A 128 -1.47 0.76 -12.31
C LEU A 128 -1.69 1.03 -13.80
N LYS A 129 -2.95 1.06 -14.27
CA LYS A 129 -3.29 1.42 -15.65
C LYS A 129 -2.98 2.89 -15.94
N GLN A 130 -3.34 3.79 -15.03
CA GLN A 130 -3.03 5.23 -15.15
C GLN A 130 -1.53 5.50 -15.29
N LEU A 131 -0.71 4.70 -14.62
CA LEU A 131 0.75 4.83 -14.62
C LEU A 131 1.44 4.00 -15.73
N GLY A 132 0.67 3.24 -16.52
CA GLY A 132 1.19 2.38 -17.58
C GLY A 132 2.01 1.19 -17.06
N LEU A 133 1.73 0.73 -15.85
CA LEU A 133 2.45 -0.38 -15.21
C LEU A 133 1.65 -1.71 -15.20
N TYR A 134 0.35 -1.66 -15.45
CA TYR A 134 -0.55 -2.81 -15.26
C TYR A 134 -0.09 -4.06 -16.01
N ASP A 135 0.24 -3.91 -17.29
CA ASP A 135 0.65 -5.01 -18.17
C ASP A 135 2.09 -5.51 -17.89
N GLY A 136 2.79 -4.85 -16.99
CA GLY A 136 4.14 -5.25 -16.57
C GLY A 136 4.17 -6.35 -15.51
N PHE A 137 3.02 -6.69 -14.91
CA PHE A 137 2.93 -7.68 -13.84
C PHE A 137 2.24 -8.96 -14.30
N GLU A 138 2.84 -10.11 -13.99
CA GLU A 138 2.26 -11.44 -14.24
C GLU A 138 1.04 -11.70 -13.37
N LYS A 139 1.06 -11.21 -12.12
CA LYS A 139 -0.02 -11.33 -11.14
C LYS A 139 -0.18 -10.05 -10.33
N ILE A 140 -1.44 -9.76 -10.02
CA ILE A 140 -1.81 -8.68 -9.10
C ILE A 140 -2.80 -9.27 -8.10
N ILE A 141 -2.44 -9.27 -6.82
CA ILE A 141 -3.23 -9.83 -5.72
C ILE A 141 -3.54 -8.72 -4.72
N SER A 142 -4.82 -8.48 -4.49
CA SER A 142 -5.31 -7.66 -3.39
C SER A 142 -5.51 -8.52 -2.14
N ALA A 143 -5.16 -8.00 -0.97
CA ALA A 143 -5.42 -8.66 0.30
C ALA A 143 -6.92 -8.94 0.56
N ARG A 144 -7.83 -8.32 -0.21
CA ARG A 144 -9.27 -8.61 -0.16
C ARG A 144 -9.68 -9.85 -0.96
N MET A 145 -8.76 -10.42 -1.74
CA MET A 145 -8.98 -11.63 -2.55
C MET A 145 -8.59 -12.91 -1.80
N VAL A 146 -8.01 -12.79 -0.62
CA VAL A 146 -7.50 -13.88 0.20
C VAL A 146 -8.20 -13.91 1.55
N GLU A 147 -8.15 -15.03 2.24
CA GLU A 147 -8.82 -15.20 3.54
C GLU A 147 -8.17 -14.29 4.61
N ARG A 148 -6.84 -14.22 4.63
CA ARG A 148 -6.08 -13.41 5.59
C ARG A 148 -5.17 -12.45 4.83
N GLY A 149 -5.46 -11.16 4.93
CA GLY A 149 -4.60 -10.10 4.40
C GLY A 149 -3.28 -9.95 5.15
N LYS A 150 -2.43 -9.03 4.66
CA LYS A 150 -1.17 -8.68 5.33
C LYS A 150 -1.40 -8.37 6.83
N PRO A 151 -0.58 -8.88 7.75
CA PRO A 151 0.74 -9.50 7.56
C PRO A 151 0.72 -11.01 7.29
N ALA A 152 -0.44 -11.65 7.14
CA ALA A 152 -0.50 -13.05 6.79
C ALA A 152 0.09 -13.30 5.39
N PRO A 153 0.69 -14.49 5.14
CA PRO A 153 1.38 -14.77 3.89
C PRO A 153 0.45 -15.08 2.71
N ASP A 154 -0.85 -15.17 2.93
CA ASP A 154 -1.84 -15.65 1.96
C ASP A 154 -1.89 -14.79 0.67
N VAL A 155 -1.41 -13.55 0.73
CA VAL A 155 -1.37 -12.62 -0.40
C VAL A 155 -0.12 -12.82 -1.29
N TYR A 156 0.86 -13.58 -0.81
CA TYR A 156 2.10 -13.90 -1.51
C TYR A 156 2.06 -15.33 -2.05
#